data_94ea139ba3ea55f8145584043f0ff1a1
#
_entry.id   94ea139ba3ea55f8145584043f0ff1a1
#
_cell.length_a   1.000
_cell.length_b   1.000
_cell.length_c   1.000
_cell.angle_alpha   90.00
_cell.angle_beta   90.00
_cell.angle_gamma   90.00
#
_symmetry.space_group_name_H-M   'P 1'
#
loop_
_entity.id
_entity.type
_entity.pdbx_description
1 polymer ?
#
loop_
_entity_poly.entity_id
_entity_poly.type
_entity_poly.pdbx_seq_one_letter_code
_entity_poly.pdbx_strand_id
1 'polypeptide(L)'
;MKQSAGTLLYRTGPDGLEVLLVHASGNYNRGKPWSIPKGEPDPGEDDLAAVARRETREEAGVEARELVPLGHIVYSKSKKHVYCFAGPAPPDAAPHPASWEVDRAEFVPLDEARRLLHPEQVPFLDRLVELIAA
;
A
#
# COMPACT_ATOMS: atom_id res chain seq x y z
N MET A 1 17.03 12.13 5.67
CA MET A 1 16.00 11.90 4.66
C MET A 1 14.99 10.88 5.20
N LYS A 2 13.70 11.25 5.19
CA LYS A 2 12.68 10.33 5.69
C LYS A 2 12.30 9.31 4.62
N GLN A 3 12.08 8.08 5.07
CA GLN A 3 11.66 6.98 4.21
C GLN A 3 10.45 6.28 4.79
N SER A 4 9.56 5.83 3.93
CA SER A 4 8.48 4.90 4.27
C SER A 4 8.55 3.73 3.32
N ALA A 5 8.01 2.60 3.75
CA ALA A 5 7.88 1.43 2.90
C ALA A 5 6.51 0.81 3.07
N GLY A 6 5.93 0.35 1.99
CA GLY A 6 4.62 -0.26 2.00
C GLY A 6 4.46 -1.28 0.91
N THR A 7 3.29 -1.89 0.89
CA THR A 7 2.99 -2.94 -0.10
C THR A 7 1.84 -2.54 -1.00
N LEU A 8 1.89 -3.05 -2.23
CA LEU A 8 0.77 -3.03 -3.15
C LEU A 8 0.42 -4.49 -3.45
N LEU A 9 -0.42 -5.06 -2.59
CA LEU A 9 -0.88 -6.43 -2.74
C LEU A 9 -2.04 -6.47 -3.73
N TYR A 10 -2.04 -7.45 -4.60
CA TYR A 10 -3.03 -7.55 -5.67
C TYR A 10 -3.65 -8.93 -5.74
N ARG A 11 -4.84 -8.99 -6.31
CA ARG A 11 -5.53 -10.24 -6.62
C ARG A 11 -6.43 -10.03 -7.83
N THR A 12 -6.89 -11.12 -8.44
CA THR A 12 -7.91 -11.07 -9.48
C THR A 12 -9.27 -11.23 -8.80
N GLY A 13 -10.14 -10.23 -8.97
CA GLY A 13 -11.50 -10.25 -8.44
C GLY A 13 -12.51 -10.39 -9.57
N PRO A 14 -13.81 -10.24 -9.25
CA PRO A 14 -14.88 -10.36 -10.25
C PRO A 14 -14.75 -9.40 -11.42
N ASP A 15 -14.24 -8.20 -11.15
CA ASP A 15 -14.11 -7.15 -12.15
C ASP A 15 -12.67 -6.92 -12.61
N GLY A 16 -11.81 -7.94 -12.44
CA GLY A 16 -10.42 -7.87 -12.84
C GLY A 16 -9.48 -7.64 -11.68
N LEU A 17 -8.38 -6.94 -11.95
CA LEU A 17 -7.33 -6.71 -10.96
C LEU A 17 -7.81 -5.80 -9.83
N GLU A 18 -7.57 -6.24 -8.60
CA GLU A 18 -7.85 -5.46 -7.38
C GLU A 18 -6.57 -5.29 -6.59
N VAL A 19 -6.48 -4.17 -5.86
CA VAL A 19 -5.33 -3.87 -5.01
C VAL A 19 -5.79 -3.51 -3.60
N LEU A 20 -4.98 -3.84 -2.61
CA LEU A 20 -5.28 -3.55 -1.20
C LEU A 20 -4.85 -2.13 -0.85
N LEU A 21 -5.82 -1.32 -0.44
CA LEU A 21 -5.57 0.05 0.00
C LEU A 21 -6.15 0.29 1.38
N VAL A 22 -5.64 1.29 2.07
CA VAL A 22 -6.11 1.71 3.39
C VAL A 22 -6.48 3.19 3.38
N HIS A 23 -7.33 3.58 4.31
CA HIS A 23 -7.71 4.98 4.51
C HIS A 23 -7.45 5.35 5.96
N ALA A 24 -6.80 6.49 6.17
CA ALA A 24 -6.48 6.98 7.51
C ALA A 24 -7.73 7.44 8.24
N SER A 25 -7.81 7.13 9.54
CA SER A 25 -8.94 7.46 10.38
C SER A 25 -8.91 8.91 10.87
N GLY A 26 -10.01 9.35 11.45
CA GLY A 26 -10.14 10.65 12.09
C GLY A 26 -10.77 11.71 11.19
N ASN A 27 -11.32 12.75 11.82
CA ASN A 27 -12.04 13.80 11.11
C ASN A 27 -11.15 14.55 10.11
N TYR A 28 -9.88 14.76 10.47
CA TYR A 28 -8.92 15.43 9.58
C TYR A 28 -8.76 14.67 8.27
N ASN A 29 -8.82 13.32 8.33
CA ASN A 29 -8.57 12.47 7.18
C ASN A 29 -9.82 12.07 6.41
N ARG A 30 -11.01 12.52 6.82
CA ARG A 30 -12.28 12.07 6.25
C ARG A 30 -12.35 12.18 4.74
N GLY A 31 -11.91 13.30 4.17
CA GLY A 31 -11.93 13.54 2.73
C GLY A 31 -10.58 13.34 2.06
N LYS A 32 -9.60 12.76 2.75
CA LYS A 32 -8.27 12.58 2.19
C LYS A 32 -8.19 11.33 1.32
N PRO A 33 -7.22 11.29 0.39
CA PRO A 33 -7.02 10.11 -0.44
C PRO A 33 -6.65 8.88 0.38
N TRP A 34 -6.90 7.71 -0.22
CA TRP A 34 -6.42 6.44 0.30
C TRP A 34 -4.93 6.27 0.00
N SER A 35 -4.34 5.27 0.60
CA SER A 35 -2.90 5.00 0.50
C SER A 35 -2.64 3.50 0.43
N ILE A 36 -1.48 3.13 -0.09
CA ILE A 36 -0.96 1.79 0.19
C ILE A 36 -0.68 1.69 1.69
N PRO A 37 -0.83 0.49 2.31
CA PRO A 37 -0.39 0.31 3.70
C PRO A 37 1.12 0.57 3.77
N LYS A 38 1.53 1.51 4.62
CA LYS A 38 2.95 1.90 4.69
C LYS A 38 3.26 2.59 5.99
N GLY A 39 4.53 2.67 6.30
CA GLY A 39 5.01 3.43 7.43
C GLY A 39 6.52 3.54 7.45
N GLU A 40 7.03 4.23 8.45
CA GLU A 40 8.45 4.50 8.60
C GLU A 40 9.15 3.34 9.31
N PRO A 41 10.42 3.07 8.97
CA PRO A 41 11.20 2.07 9.70
C PRO A 41 11.33 2.44 11.18
N ASP A 42 11.26 1.41 12.04
CA ASP A 42 11.60 1.58 13.44
C ASP A 42 13.13 1.62 13.57
N PRO A 43 13.65 2.15 14.69
CA PRO A 43 15.09 2.15 14.92
C PRO A 43 15.65 0.73 14.77
N GLY A 44 16.71 0.59 13.97
CA GLY A 44 17.33 -0.69 13.71
C GLY A 44 16.77 -1.49 12.55
N GLU A 45 15.63 -1.07 11.98
CA GLU A 45 15.11 -1.71 10.77
C GLU A 45 15.80 -1.11 9.55
N ASP A 46 16.50 -1.96 8.79
CA ASP A 46 17.20 -1.53 7.57
C ASP A 46 16.72 -2.24 6.31
N ASP A 47 15.85 -3.26 6.46
CA ASP A 47 15.26 -3.98 5.34
C ASP A 47 13.88 -3.40 5.04
N LEU A 48 13.77 -2.61 3.98
CA LEU A 48 12.54 -1.94 3.63
C LEU A 48 11.40 -2.90 3.26
N ALA A 49 11.72 -4.07 2.70
CA ALA A 49 10.68 -5.07 2.42
C ALA A 49 10.08 -5.60 3.72
N ALA A 50 10.91 -5.80 4.74
CA ALA A 50 10.43 -6.23 6.06
C ALA A 50 9.58 -5.14 6.71
N VAL A 51 9.96 -3.87 6.57
CA VAL A 51 9.17 -2.74 7.06
C VAL A 51 7.80 -2.73 6.37
N ALA A 52 7.79 -2.92 5.05
CA ALA A 52 6.53 -2.95 4.28
C ALA A 52 5.60 -4.08 4.76
N ARG A 53 6.15 -5.27 5.03
CA ARG A 53 5.36 -6.40 5.55
C ARG A 53 4.79 -6.08 6.93
N ARG A 54 5.59 -5.52 7.81
CA ARG A 54 5.14 -5.16 9.15
C ARG A 54 4.03 -4.14 9.12
N GLU A 55 4.19 -3.08 8.33
CA GLU A 55 3.18 -2.03 8.22
C GLU A 55 1.87 -2.56 7.64
N THR A 56 1.94 -3.46 6.66
CA THR A 56 0.74 -4.05 6.06
C THR A 56 -0.02 -4.89 7.09
N ARG A 57 0.69 -5.66 7.91
CA ARG A 57 0.09 -6.43 8.99
C ARG A 57 -0.54 -5.51 10.03
N GLU A 58 0.16 -4.46 10.43
CA GLU A 58 -0.32 -3.53 11.45
C GLU A 58 -1.54 -2.74 11.00
N GLU A 59 -1.59 -2.33 9.74
CA GLU A 59 -2.68 -1.47 9.25
C GLU A 59 -3.85 -2.24 8.68
N ALA A 60 -3.60 -3.35 7.98
CA ALA A 60 -4.64 -4.08 7.25
C ALA A 60 -4.85 -5.52 7.74
N GLY A 61 -4.01 -6.02 8.65
CA GLY A 61 -4.15 -7.36 9.17
C GLY A 61 -3.82 -8.46 8.17
N VAL A 62 -3.04 -8.17 7.16
CA VAL A 62 -2.68 -9.13 6.11
C VAL A 62 -1.19 -9.42 6.15
N GLU A 63 -0.85 -10.71 6.12
CA GLU A 63 0.53 -11.17 6.06
C GLU A 63 0.98 -11.26 4.59
N ALA A 64 1.79 -10.29 4.17
CA ALA A 64 2.35 -10.33 2.82
C ALA A 64 3.34 -11.49 2.70
N ARG A 65 3.37 -12.14 1.54
CA ARG A 65 4.28 -13.26 1.28
C ARG A 65 5.41 -12.80 0.37
N GLU A 66 5.45 -13.25 -0.87
CA GLU A 66 6.50 -12.85 -1.80
C GLU A 66 6.29 -11.41 -2.25
N LEU A 67 7.36 -10.62 -2.25
CA LEU A 67 7.31 -9.22 -2.65
C LEU A 67 8.41 -8.92 -3.65
N VAL A 68 8.09 -8.07 -4.63
CA VAL A 68 9.01 -7.59 -5.66
C VAL A 68 9.04 -6.08 -5.60
N PRO A 69 10.21 -5.44 -5.60
CA PRO A 69 10.26 -3.98 -5.51
C PRO A 69 9.68 -3.30 -6.75
N LEU A 70 8.87 -2.28 -6.52
CA LEU A 70 8.37 -1.37 -7.56
C LEU A 70 9.10 -0.02 -7.54
N GLY A 71 10.20 0.07 -6.79
CA GLY A 71 10.94 1.31 -6.65
C GLY A 71 10.28 2.26 -5.67
N HIS A 72 10.50 3.55 -5.89
CA HIS A 72 9.98 4.56 -4.97
C HIS A 72 9.50 5.80 -5.71
N ILE A 73 8.78 6.63 -4.97
CA ILE A 73 8.42 7.99 -5.36
C ILE A 73 8.90 8.93 -4.27
N VAL A 74 8.93 10.23 -4.58
CA VAL A 74 9.29 11.26 -3.60
C VAL A 74 8.13 12.23 -3.52
N TYR A 75 7.57 12.40 -2.31
CA TYR A 75 6.50 13.37 -2.11
C TYR A 75 7.01 14.77 -2.35
N SER A 76 6.26 15.57 -3.13
CA SER A 76 6.70 16.89 -3.55
C SER A 76 6.86 17.86 -2.37
N LYS A 77 6.00 17.79 -1.37
CA LYS A 77 6.05 18.71 -0.21
C LYS A 77 7.04 18.24 0.85
N SER A 78 6.84 17.04 1.36
CA SER A 78 7.64 16.54 2.50
C SER A 78 9.02 16.06 2.11
N LYS A 79 9.23 15.77 0.81
CA LYS A 79 10.45 15.16 0.29
C LYS A 79 10.69 13.74 0.84
N LYS A 80 9.67 13.14 1.45
CA LYS A 80 9.75 11.77 1.93
C LYS A 80 9.82 10.80 0.76
N HIS A 81 10.72 9.83 0.84
CA HIS A 81 10.81 8.73 -0.11
C HIS A 81 9.85 7.63 0.30
N VAL A 82 8.99 7.20 -0.60
CA VAL A 82 8.03 6.12 -0.34
C VAL A 82 8.37 4.95 -1.25
N TYR A 83 8.81 3.85 -0.65
CA TYR A 83 9.15 2.63 -1.36
C TYR A 83 7.95 1.70 -1.37
N CYS A 84 7.73 1.04 -2.51
CA CYS A 84 6.60 0.13 -2.69
C CYS A 84 7.09 -1.23 -3.11
N PHE A 85 6.51 -2.27 -2.52
CA PHE A 85 6.79 -3.66 -2.87
C PHE A 85 5.47 -4.32 -3.25
N ALA A 86 5.45 -4.99 -4.41
CA ALA A 86 4.25 -5.63 -4.91
C ALA A 86 4.30 -7.14 -4.72
N GLY A 87 3.14 -7.74 -4.52
CA GLY A 87 3.04 -9.19 -4.46
C GLY A 87 1.60 -9.64 -4.51
N PRO A 88 1.36 -10.90 -4.86
CA PRO A 88 0.00 -11.44 -4.83
C PRO A 88 -0.50 -11.50 -3.39
N ALA A 89 -1.76 -11.15 -3.20
CA ALA A 89 -2.37 -11.28 -1.88
C ALA A 89 -2.49 -12.76 -1.52
N PRO A 90 -2.30 -13.12 -0.24
CA PRO A 90 -2.58 -14.49 0.19
C PRO A 90 -4.02 -14.86 -0.13
N PRO A 91 -4.30 -16.12 -0.53
CA PRO A 91 -5.67 -16.53 -0.86
C PRO A 91 -6.68 -16.33 0.29
N ASP A 92 -6.20 -16.40 1.53
CA ASP A 92 -7.03 -16.24 2.72
C ASP A 92 -7.01 -14.81 3.28
N ALA A 93 -6.50 -13.84 2.51
CA ALA A 93 -6.42 -12.47 2.98
C ALA A 93 -7.81 -11.92 3.30
N ALA A 94 -7.95 -11.38 4.51
CA ALA A 94 -9.19 -10.77 4.99
C ALA A 94 -8.86 -9.41 5.58
N PRO A 95 -8.60 -8.40 4.73
CA PRO A 95 -8.18 -7.10 5.22
C PRO A 95 -9.25 -6.44 6.07
N HIS A 96 -8.82 -5.75 7.11
CA HIS A 96 -9.69 -5.02 8.01
C HIS A 96 -8.86 -3.91 8.68
N PRO A 97 -9.51 -2.86 9.21
CA PRO A 97 -8.77 -1.86 9.97
C PRO A 97 -8.16 -2.50 11.21
N ALA A 98 -6.86 -2.75 11.18
CA ALA A 98 -6.15 -3.45 12.25
C ALA A 98 -5.46 -2.49 13.23
N SER A 99 -5.52 -1.18 12.94
CA SER A 99 -4.93 -0.13 13.76
C SER A 99 -5.94 1.00 13.92
N TRP A 100 -5.90 1.68 15.08
CA TRP A 100 -6.76 2.85 15.30
C TRP A 100 -6.48 3.97 14.29
N GLU A 101 -5.32 3.95 13.64
CA GLU A 101 -4.93 4.94 12.65
C GLU A 101 -5.61 4.75 11.29
N VAL A 102 -6.30 3.63 11.09
CA VAL A 102 -6.90 3.24 9.82
C VAL A 102 -8.39 2.96 10.04
N ASP A 103 -9.26 3.52 9.21
CA ASP A 103 -10.70 3.24 9.30
C ASP A 103 -11.22 2.34 8.18
N ARG A 104 -10.45 2.16 7.11
CA ARG A 104 -10.80 1.27 6.00
C ARG A 104 -9.57 0.53 5.52
N ALA A 105 -9.73 -0.75 5.21
CA ALA A 105 -8.70 -1.58 4.57
C ALA A 105 -9.42 -2.55 3.65
N GLU A 106 -9.30 -2.36 2.34
CA GLU A 106 -10.14 -3.08 1.36
C GLU A 106 -9.38 -3.34 0.08
N PHE A 107 -9.75 -4.44 -0.58
CA PHE A 107 -9.36 -4.61 -1.98
C PHE A 107 -10.25 -3.74 -2.85
N VAL A 108 -9.65 -3.01 -3.75
CA VAL A 108 -10.31 -2.01 -4.60
C VAL A 108 -9.99 -2.31 -6.05
N PRO A 109 -10.99 -2.33 -6.95
CA PRO A 109 -10.72 -2.50 -8.37
C PRO A 109 -9.74 -1.43 -8.88
N LEU A 110 -8.91 -1.80 -9.85
CA LEU A 110 -7.83 -0.94 -10.33
C LEU A 110 -8.31 0.45 -10.76
N ASP A 111 -9.43 0.53 -11.49
CA ASP A 111 -9.97 1.81 -11.96
C ASP A 111 -10.37 2.71 -10.79
N GLU A 112 -10.99 2.12 -9.77
CA GLU A 112 -11.37 2.86 -8.57
C GLU A 112 -10.14 3.27 -7.77
N ALA A 113 -9.14 2.39 -7.70
CA ALA A 113 -7.88 2.69 -7.01
C ALA A 113 -7.22 3.93 -7.58
N ARG A 114 -7.27 4.13 -8.90
CA ARG A 114 -6.68 5.31 -9.53
C ARG A 114 -7.34 6.60 -9.05
N ARG A 115 -8.62 6.54 -8.70
CA ARG A 115 -9.35 7.73 -8.19
C ARG A 115 -9.16 7.94 -6.70
N LEU A 116 -9.04 6.86 -5.93
CA LEU A 116 -8.96 6.94 -4.47
C LEU A 116 -7.56 7.21 -3.96
N LEU A 117 -6.56 6.68 -4.64
CA LEU A 117 -5.19 6.68 -4.15
C LEU A 117 -4.59 8.08 -4.16
N HIS A 118 -3.75 8.36 -3.17
CA HIS A 118 -2.94 9.58 -3.15
C HIS A 118 -2.33 9.80 -4.54
N PRO A 119 -2.52 10.99 -5.13
CA PRO A 119 -2.09 11.20 -6.54
C PRO A 119 -0.64 10.88 -6.79
N GLU A 120 0.25 11.16 -5.83
CA GLU A 120 1.67 10.90 -6.01
C GLU A 120 2.01 9.41 -5.91
N GLN A 121 1.09 8.57 -5.41
CA GLN A 121 1.27 7.12 -5.37
C GLN A 121 0.71 6.42 -6.62
N VAL A 122 -0.08 7.11 -7.44
CA VAL A 122 -0.70 6.51 -8.64
C VAL A 122 0.33 5.85 -9.56
N PRO A 123 1.55 6.40 -9.75
CA PRO A 123 2.55 5.71 -10.56
C PRO A 123 2.85 4.27 -10.14
N PHE A 124 2.65 3.93 -8.87
CA PHE A 124 2.83 2.54 -8.43
C PHE A 124 1.83 1.59 -9.11
N LEU A 125 0.61 2.07 -9.39
CA LEU A 125 -0.38 1.24 -10.11
C LEU A 125 0.09 0.93 -11.51
N ASP A 126 0.69 1.90 -12.20
CA ASP A 126 1.21 1.70 -13.55
C ASP A 126 2.39 0.74 -13.52
N ARG A 127 3.27 0.87 -12.54
CA ARG A 127 4.41 -0.05 -12.38
C ARG A 127 3.93 -1.47 -12.09
N LEU A 128 2.86 -1.62 -11.31
CA LEU A 128 2.26 -2.93 -11.04
C LEU A 128 1.73 -3.57 -12.32
N VAL A 129 0.99 -2.80 -13.12
CA VAL A 129 0.44 -3.30 -14.39
C VAL A 129 1.56 -3.77 -15.29
N GLU A 130 2.64 -3.01 -15.41
CA GLU A 130 3.80 -3.40 -16.19
C GLU A 130 4.44 -4.68 -15.67
N LEU A 131 4.57 -4.82 -14.35
CA LEU A 131 5.14 -6.01 -13.73
C LEU A 131 4.33 -7.25 -14.07
N ILE A 132 3.01 -7.16 -13.96
CA ILE A 132 2.12 -8.30 -14.19
C ILE A 132 2.08 -8.67 -15.67
N ALA A 133 2.18 -7.69 -16.57
CA ALA A 133 2.15 -7.92 -18.02
C ALA A 133 3.45 -8.50 -18.57
N ALA A 134 4.52 -8.42 -17.80
CA ALA A 134 5.84 -8.87 -18.25
C ALA A 134 5.94 -10.41 -18.32
#